data_d9274fba823030f422f02cf7644bbe62
#
_entry.id   d9274fba823030f422f02cf7644bbe62
#
_cell.length_a   1.000
_cell.length_b   1.000
_cell.length_c   1.000
_cell.angle_alpha   90.00
_cell.angle_beta   90.00
_cell.angle_gamma   90.00
#
_symmetry.space_group_name_H-M   'P 1'
#
loop_
_entity.id
_entity.type
_entity.pdbx_description
1 polymer ?
#
loop_
_entity_poly.entity_id
_entity_poly.type
_entity_poly.pdbx_seq_one_letter_code
_entity_poly.pdbx_strand_id
1 'polypeptide(L)'
;GWKPRHVTLHNQNGIIAAVPCYLKYHSWGEFIFDWAWANAYDQAGLTYYPKLLIAVPFTPITGSRLLIQPNQDRTALQKRLTDAVSLLAEEEAVSSVHWLFTTENETAQLTQAGLLPRVSNQFHWDNAGYDSFADFLGALNAKKRKNILRERRRVRDAGIRFSWRTGHEATPTDWQHFYRCY
;
A
#
# COMPACT_ATOMS: atom_id res chain seq x y z
N GLY A 1 -6.76 10.19 -9.23
CA GLY A 1 -5.56 9.51 -8.94
C GLY A 1 -4.89 9.88 -7.62
N TRP A 2 -3.62 9.77 -7.61
CA TRP A 2 -2.73 10.10 -6.50
C TRP A 2 -2.14 11.50 -6.73
N LYS A 3 -2.67 12.53 -6.08
CA LYS A 3 -2.16 13.90 -6.20
C LYS A 3 -1.14 14.15 -5.08
N PRO A 4 0.17 14.28 -5.36
CA PRO A 4 1.19 14.43 -4.32
C PRO A 4 0.98 15.68 -3.45
N ARG A 5 1.15 15.50 -2.14
CA ARG A 5 1.13 16.52 -1.10
C ARG A 5 2.13 16.16 0.00
N HIS A 6 3.36 15.81 -0.41
CA HIS A 6 4.39 15.35 0.52
C HIS A 6 4.73 16.41 1.54
N VAL A 7 4.86 15.99 2.80
CA VAL A 7 5.34 16.84 3.89
C VAL A 7 6.82 16.58 4.10
N THR A 8 7.62 17.64 4.17
CA THR A 8 9.06 17.55 4.40
C THR A 8 9.51 18.52 5.49
N LEU A 9 10.46 18.08 6.29
CA LEU A 9 11.16 18.92 7.25
C LEU A 9 12.60 19.14 6.80
N HIS A 10 13.06 20.37 6.91
CA HIS A 10 14.37 20.79 6.44
C HIS A 10 15.20 21.37 7.58
N ASN A 11 16.50 21.25 7.46
CA ASN A 11 17.50 22.05 8.18
C ASN A 11 18.43 22.73 7.16
N GLN A 12 19.53 23.32 7.64
CA GLN A 12 20.51 23.99 6.79
C GLN A 12 21.17 23.07 5.75
N ASN A 13 21.17 21.75 5.99
CA ASN A 13 21.80 20.74 5.13
C ASN A 13 20.79 20.03 4.18
N GLY A 14 19.52 20.40 4.21
CA GLY A 14 18.48 19.85 3.36
C GLY A 14 17.36 19.11 4.09
N ILE A 15 16.72 18.15 3.43
CA ILE A 15 15.61 17.39 3.98
C ILE A 15 16.11 16.45 5.07
N ILE A 16 15.56 16.56 6.29
CA ILE A 16 15.88 15.69 7.42
C ILE A 16 14.77 14.68 7.72
N ALA A 17 13.55 14.96 7.30
CA ALA A 17 12.43 14.04 7.45
C ALA A 17 11.36 14.30 6.38
N ALA A 18 10.58 13.27 6.06
CA ALA A 18 9.51 13.35 5.06
C ALA A 18 8.37 12.36 5.34
N VAL A 19 7.17 12.71 4.85
CA VAL A 19 5.99 11.82 4.81
C VAL A 19 5.47 11.77 3.37
N PRO A 20 5.38 10.58 2.75
CA PRO A 20 4.75 10.41 1.45
C PRO A 20 3.22 10.55 1.58
N CYS A 21 2.71 11.70 1.20
CA CYS A 21 1.33 12.09 1.40
C CYS A 21 0.66 12.43 0.07
N TYR A 22 -0.61 12.04 -0.08
CA TYR A 22 -1.37 12.22 -1.31
C TYR A 22 -2.80 12.65 -1.04
N LEU A 23 -3.31 13.58 -1.84
CA LEU A 23 -4.71 13.93 -1.86
C LEU A 23 -5.45 12.96 -2.79
N LYS A 24 -6.52 12.33 -2.29
CA LYS A 24 -7.27 11.28 -2.95
C LYS A 24 -8.74 11.64 -3.10
N TYR A 25 -9.27 11.46 -4.31
CA TYR A 25 -10.68 11.67 -4.64
C TYR A 25 -11.46 10.36 -4.83
N HIS A 26 -10.81 9.23 -4.64
CA HIS A 26 -11.35 7.87 -4.68
C HIS A 26 -10.35 6.89 -4.03
N SER A 27 -10.78 5.70 -3.64
CA SER A 27 -9.95 4.72 -2.91
C SER A 27 -9.25 3.67 -3.81
N TRP A 28 -9.25 3.86 -5.12
CA TRP A 28 -8.53 2.95 -6.01
C TRP A 28 -7.02 2.99 -5.81
N GLY A 29 -6.41 1.79 -5.81
CA GLY A 29 -4.96 1.61 -5.66
C GLY A 29 -4.45 1.65 -4.23
N GLU A 30 -5.35 1.72 -3.23
CA GLU A 30 -4.99 1.76 -1.80
C GLU A 30 -4.89 0.36 -1.18
N PHE A 31 -5.61 -0.62 -1.74
CA PHE A 31 -5.74 -1.99 -1.21
C PHE A 31 -6.31 -2.06 0.21
N ILE A 32 -6.87 -0.98 0.70
CA ILE A 32 -7.74 -0.91 1.87
C ILE A 32 -9.13 -0.57 1.38
N PHE A 33 -10.09 -1.44 1.66
CA PHE A 33 -11.47 -1.27 1.20
C PHE A 33 -12.26 -0.46 2.22
N ASP A 34 -12.46 0.81 1.95
CA ASP A 34 -13.19 1.76 2.81
C ASP A 34 -14.53 2.21 2.20
N TRP A 35 -15.05 1.44 1.25
CA TRP A 35 -16.33 1.71 0.58
C TRP A 35 -17.50 1.87 1.56
N ALA A 36 -17.49 1.11 2.67
CA ALA A 36 -18.52 1.22 3.70
C ALA A 36 -18.51 2.60 4.38
N TRP A 37 -17.33 3.20 4.59
CA TRP A 37 -17.20 4.55 5.12
C TRP A 37 -17.67 5.60 4.13
N ALA A 38 -17.28 5.48 2.86
CA ALA A 38 -17.74 6.40 1.82
C ALA A 38 -19.27 6.38 1.69
N ASN A 39 -19.89 5.19 1.71
CA ASN A 39 -21.33 5.03 1.68
C ASN A 39 -22.01 5.60 2.93
N ALA A 40 -21.43 5.42 4.12
CA ALA A 40 -21.98 5.96 5.36
C ALA A 40 -21.97 7.50 5.37
N TYR A 41 -20.91 8.12 4.85
CA TYR A 41 -20.85 9.57 4.66
C TYR A 41 -21.91 10.05 3.69
N ASP A 42 -22.08 9.40 2.55
CA ASP A 42 -23.09 9.73 1.54
C ASP A 42 -24.52 9.65 2.14
N GLN A 43 -24.83 8.58 2.87
CA GLN A 43 -26.11 8.41 3.56
C GLN A 43 -26.36 9.47 4.64
N ALA A 44 -25.30 9.99 5.26
CA ALA A 44 -25.37 11.08 6.23
C ALA A 44 -25.41 12.48 5.58
N GLY A 45 -25.37 12.57 4.24
CA GLY A 45 -25.28 13.83 3.51
C GLY A 45 -23.94 14.53 3.64
N LEU A 46 -22.89 13.78 3.98
CA LEU A 46 -21.53 14.28 4.16
C LEU A 46 -20.64 13.88 2.98
N THR A 47 -19.60 14.65 2.73
CA THR A 47 -18.61 14.39 1.66
C THR A 47 -17.43 13.61 2.21
N TYR A 48 -17.19 12.38 1.71
CA TYR A 48 -16.06 11.55 2.11
C TYR A 48 -14.75 11.92 1.39
N TYR A 49 -14.83 12.37 0.17
CA TYR A 49 -13.66 12.81 -0.60
C TYR A 49 -13.63 14.34 -0.75
N PRO A 50 -12.45 14.98 -0.83
CA PRO A 50 -11.11 14.37 -0.80
C PRO A 50 -10.72 13.89 0.62
N LYS A 51 -9.79 12.94 0.65
CA LYS A 51 -9.11 12.49 1.88
C LYS A 51 -7.59 12.59 1.67
N LEU A 52 -6.85 12.72 2.75
CA LEU A 52 -5.39 12.70 2.75
C LEU A 52 -4.89 11.29 3.03
N LEU A 53 -3.98 10.78 2.23
CA LEU A 53 -3.50 9.41 2.31
C LEU A 53 -1.99 9.35 2.43
N ILE A 54 -1.50 8.69 3.46
CA ILE A 54 -0.09 8.40 3.70
C ILE A 54 0.14 6.92 3.38
N ALA A 55 0.73 6.64 2.23
CA ALA A 55 0.96 5.29 1.72
C ALA A 55 2.02 5.30 0.61
N VAL A 56 2.44 4.11 0.19
CA VAL A 56 3.15 3.92 -1.08
C VAL A 56 2.10 3.58 -2.14
N PRO A 57 2.02 4.32 -3.25
CA PRO A 57 1.02 4.08 -4.30
C PRO A 57 1.06 2.64 -4.82
N PHE A 58 -0.11 2.02 -4.94
CA PHE A 58 -0.29 0.67 -5.48
C PHE A 58 0.52 -0.43 -4.77
N THR A 59 0.98 -0.18 -3.53
CA THR A 59 1.91 -1.08 -2.83
C THR A 59 1.40 -1.38 -1.42
N PRO A 60 0.63 -2.46 -1.22
CA PRO A 60 0.04 -2.84 0.07
C PRO A 60 1.07 -3.54 0.97
N ILE A 61 2.20 -2.91 1.22
CA ILE A 61 3.32 -3.47 2.00
C ILE A 61 3.53 -2.63 3.25
N THR A 62 3.61 -3.30 4.40
CA THR A 62 3.98 -2.68 5.68
C THR A 62 5.39 -2.10 5.61
N GLY A 63 5.53 -0.86 6.06
CA GLY A 63 6.82 -0.18 6.09
C GLY A 63 6.71 1.21 6.70
N SER A 64 7.86 1.87 6.87
CA SER A 64 7.90 3.21 7.45
C SER A 64 7.19 4.23 6.56
N ARG A 65 6.37 5.06 7.19
CA ARG A 65 5.70 6.22 6.58
C ARG A 65 6.28 7.53 7.09
N LEU A 66 6.92 7.48 8.24
CA LEU A 66 7.68 8.58 8.82
C LEU A 66 9.17 8.39 8.48
N LEU A 67 9.57 8.95 7.33
CA LEU A 67 10.93 8.83 6.81
C LEU A 67 11.82 9.88 7.49
N ILE A 68 12.76 9.44 8.31
CA ILE A 68 13.62 10.30 9.12
C ILE A 68 15.07 9.89 8.90
N GLN A 69 15.94 10.87 8.63
CA GLN A 69 17.38 10.61 8.47
C GLN A 69 17.99 10.00 9.74
N PRO A 70 19.02 9.15 9.60
CA PRO A 70 19.81 8.67 10.72
C PRO A 70 20.37 9.84 11.56
N ASN A 71 20.59 9.58 12.85
CA ASN A 71 21.18 10.55 13.81
C ASN A 71 20.34 11.81 14.09
N GLN A 72 19.06 11.80 13.77
CA GLN A 72 18.10 12.83 14.16
C GLN A 72 17.32 12.41 15.42
N ASP A 73 16.79 13.39 16.15
CA ASP A 73 15.80 13.11 17.20
C ASP A 73 14.50 12.60 16.56
N ARG A 74 14.41 11.27 16.48
CA ARG A 74 13.29 10.60 15.83
C ARG A 74 11.95 10.95 16.47
N THR A 75 11.88 10.98 17.79
CA THR A 75 10.63 11.25 18.52
C THR A 75 10.12 12.66 18.27
N ALA A 76 10.99 13.66 18.36
CA ALA A 76 10.62 15.03 18.08
C ALA A 76 10.20 15.24 16.62
N LEU A 77 10.91 14.63 15.66
CA LEU A 77 10.59 14.77 14.24
C LEU A 77 9.31 14.03 13.85
N GLN A 78 9.03 12.88 14.44
CA GLN A 78 7.76 12.14 14.23
C GLN A 78 6.57 12.99 14.67
N LYS A 79 6.64 13.59 15.87
CA LYS A 79 5.59 14.48 16.34
C LYS A 79 5.39 15.65 15.36
N ARG A 80 6.45 16.33 14.97
CA ARG A 80 6.39 17.46 14.03
C ARG A 80 5.80 17.08 12.68
N LEU A 81 6.15 15.89 12.15
CA LEU A 81 5.59 15.41 10.89
C LEU A 81 4.10 15.10 11.03
N THR A 82 3.68 14.48 12.13
CA THR A 82 2.26 14.18 12.38
C THR A 82 1.45 15.45 12.53
N ASP A 83 1.96 16.43 13.29
CA ASP A 83 1.34 17.76 13.45
C ASP A 83 1.22 18.47 12.08
N ALA A 84 2.28 18.44 11.26
CA ALA A 84 2.28 19.06 9.93
C ALA A 84 1.30 18.38 8.96
N VAL A 85 1.12 17.06 9.03
CA VAL A 85 0.10 16.35 8.25
C VAL A 85 -1.31 16.76 8.68
N SER A 86 -1.54 16.98 9.99
CA SER A 86 -2.83 17.46 10.51
C SER A 86 -3.14 18.87 10.01
N LEU A 87 -2.16 19.78 10.05
CA LEU A 87 -2.31 21.13 9.49
C LEU A 87 -2.61 21.10 7.98
N LEU A 88 -1.90 20.26 7.23
CA LEU A 88 -2.17 20.10 5.80
C LEU A 88 -3.58 19.58 5.54
N ALA A 89 -4.09 18.70 6.41
CA ALA A 89 -5.46 18.18 6.30
C ALA A 89 -6.51 19.28 6.49
N GLU A 90 -6.27 20.23 7.41
CA GLU A 90 -7.11 21.39 7.62
C GLU A 90 -7.05 22.35 6.42
N GLU A 91 -5.85 22.65 5.91
CA GLU A 91 -5.64 23.53 4.74
C GLU A 91 -6.31 22.99 3.48
N GLU A 92 -6.22 21.68 3.21
CA GLU A 92 -6.85 21.02 2.05
C GLU A 92 -8.34 20.70 2.29
N ALA A 93 -8.88 21.02 3.49
CA ALA A 93 -10.26 20.77 3.88
C ALA A 93 -10.72 19.32 3.60
N VAL A 94 -9.87 18.35 3.92
CA VAL A 94 -10.17 16.93 3.68
C VAL A 94 -11.08 16.35 4.75
N SER A 95 -11.83 15.31 4.39
CA SER A 95 -12.72 14.60 5.31
C SER A 95 -11.98 13.78 6.38
N SER A 96 -10.78 13.29 6.04
CA SER A 96 -10.04 12.37 6.90
C SER A 96 -8.58 12.23 6.46
N VAL A 97 -7.75 11.72 7.37
CA VAL A 97 -6.34 11.38 7.14
C VAL A 97 -6.14 9.88 7.38
N HIS A 98 -5.59 9.18 6.41
CA HIS A 98 -5.38 7.74 6.48
C HIS A 98 -3.89 7.40 6.37
N TRP A 99 -3.36 6.68 7.35
CA TRP A 99 -2.01 6.12 7.36
C TRP A 99 -2.12 4.63 7.09
N LEU A 100 -1.67 4.18 5.92
CA LEU A 100 -1.85 2.79 5.51
C LEU A 100 -0.56 1.97 5.66
N PHE A 101 -0.71 0.74 6.13
CA PHE A 101 0.39 -0.24 6.22
C PHE A 101 1.59 0.27 7.01
N THR A 102 1.33 0.96 8.11
CA THR A 102 2.35 1.45 9.04
C THR A 102 3.01 0.28 9.79
N THR A 103 4.22 0.49 10.26
CA THR A 103 4.87 -0.46 11.19
C THR A 103 4.17 -0.44 12.54
N GLU A 104 4.33 -1.50 13.34
CA GLU A 104 3.75 -1.58 14.68
C GLU A 104 4.17 -0.39 15.57
N ASN A 105 5.46 -0.02 15.52
CA ASN A 105 5.99 1.12 16.24
C ASN A 105 5.35 2.45 15.80
N GLU A 106 5.22 2.68 14.49
CA GLU A 106 4.54 3.87 13.97
C GLU A 106 3.06 3.89 14.34
N THR A 107 2.38 2.74 14.27
CA THR A 107 0.98 2.61 14.71
C THR A 107 0.82 3.01 16.17
N ALA A 108 1.69 2.53 17.06
CA ALA A 108 1.66 2.90 18.47
C ALA A 108 1.84 4.40 18.69
N GLN A 109 2.78 5.03 17.99
CA GLN A 109 3.04 6.47 18.09
C GLN A 109 1.88 7.31 17.52
N LEU A 110 1.32 6.94 16.37
CA LEU A 110 0.17 7.61 15.79
C LEU A 110 -1.06 7.48 16.71
N THR A 111 -1.23 6.34 17.37
CA THR A 111 -2.30 6.14 18.36
C THR A 111 -2.11 7.04 19.58
N GLN A 112 -0.87 7.20 20.08
CA GLN A 112 -0.56 8.16 21.14
C GLN A 112 -0.81 9.60 20.74
N ALA A 113 -0.69 9.92 19.46
CA ALA A 113 -1.04 11.23 18.89
C ALA A 113 -2.55 11.41 18.65
N GLY A 114 -3.39 10.45 19.06
CA GLY A 114 -4.85 10.53 19.00
C GLY A 114 -5.48 9.95 17.72
N LEU A 115 -4.70 9.33 16.83
CA LEU A 115 -5.26 8.66 15.67
C LEU A 115 -5.83 7.29 16.05
N LEU A 116 -6.89 6.87 15.36
CA LEU A 116 -7.59 5.61 15.64
C LEU A 116 -6.95 4.46 14.83
N PRO A 117 -6.43 3.42 15.49
CA PRO A 117 -5.89 2.27 14.79
C PRO A 117 -7.02 1.42 14.19
N ARG A 118 -6.82 0.95 12.96
CA ARG A 118 -7.69 -0.01 12.29
C ARG A 118 -6.87 -1.21 11.87
N VAL A 119 -7.30 -2.40 12.30
CA VAL A 119 -6.61 -3.66 11.99
C VAL A 119 -7.37 -4.40 10.89
N SER A 120 -6.63 -4.95 9.94
CA SER A 120 -7.13 -5.87 8.92
C SER A 120 -6.16 -7.03 8.74
N ASN A 121 -6.61 -8.09 8.09
CA ASN A 121 -5.78 -9.26 7.82
C ASN A 121 -5.18 -9.19 6.42
N GLN A 122 -3.89 -9.48 6.30
CA GLN A 122 -3.20 -9.71 5.04
C GLN A 122 -2.67 -11.14 5.03
N PHE A 123 -2.92 -11.87 3.94
CA PHE A 123 -2.43 -13.22 3.79
C PHE A 123 -1.06 -13.21 3.13
N HIS A 124 -0.10 -13.87 3.76
CA HIS A 124 1.24 -14.09 3.24
C HIS A 124 1.43 -15.57 2.98
N TRP A 125 2.16 -15.91 1.93
CA TRP A 125 2.63 -17.25 1.68
C TRP A 125 4.14 -17.31 1.95
N ASP A 126 4.53 -18.19 2.85
CA ASP A 126 5.92 -18.45 3.15
C ASP A 126 6.30 -19.84 2.64
N ASN A 127 7.49 -19.95 2.04
CA ASN A 127 8.01 -21.24 1.60
C ASN A 127 8.38 -22.10 2.82
N ALA A 128 7.64 -23.17 3.06
CA ALA A 128 7.88 -24.12 4.16
C ALA A 128 9.00 -25.13 3.85
N GLY A 129 9.98 -24.77 3.03
CA GLY A 129 11.11 -25.63 2.67
C GLY A 129 10.83 -26.50 1.44
N TYR A 130 9.96 -26.06 0.53
CA TYR A 130 9.74 -26.73 -0.74
C TYR A 130 10.87 -26.38 -1.74
N ASP A 131 11.54 -27.39 -2.26
CA ASP A 131 12.59 -27.25 -3.28
C ASP A 131 12.00 -27.17 -4.71
N SER A 132 10.76 -27.64 -4.88
CA SER A 132 10.07 -27.65 -6.16
C SER A 132 8.57 -27.41 -6.02
N PHE A 133 7.95 -27.06 -7.15
CA PHE A 133 6.48 -26.97 -7.22
C PHE A 133 5.82 -28.34 -6.98
N ALA A 134 6.47 -29.44 -7.29
CA ALA A 134 5.98 -30.78 -7.02
C ALA A 134 5.92 -31.06 -5.51
N ASP A 135 6.90 -30.62 -4.74
CA ASP A 135 6.92 -30.75 -3.27
C ASP A 135 5.79 -29.93 -2.65
N PHE A 136 5.61 -28.69 -3.09
CA PHE A 136 4.46 -27.87 -2.70
C PHE A 136 3.13 -28.58 -2.99
N LEU A 137 2.95 -29.14 -4.18
CA LEU A 137 1.74 -29.91 -4.53
C LEU A 137 1.59 -31.14 -3.63
N GLY A 138 2.69 -31.77 -3.26
CA GLY A 138 2.72 -32.93 -2.35
C GLY A 138 2.12 -32.62 -0.98
N ALA A 139 2.35 -31.43 -0.45
CA ALA A 139 1.81 -30.97 0.82
C ALA A 139 0.30 -30.66 0.79
N LEU A 140 -0.29 -30.51 -0.39
CA LEU A 140 -1.71 -30.23 -0.52
C LEU A 140 -2.55 -31.50 -0.48
N ASN A 141 -3.81 -31.38 0.01
CA ASN A 141 -4.76 -32.48 -0.11
C ASN A 141 -5.03 -32.86 -1.58
N ALA A 142 -5.47 -34.12 -1.79
CA ALA A 142 -5.65 -34.69 -3.13
C ALA A 142 -6.57 -33.85 -4.04
N LYS A 143 -7.65 -33.26 -3.49
CA LYS A 143 -8.61 -32.45 -4.23
C LYS A 143 -7.97 -31.15 -4.74
N LYS A 144 -7.26 -30.42 -3.88
CA LYS A 144 -6.56 -29.16 -4.27
C LYS A 144 -5.47 -29.45 -5.30
N ARG A 145 -4.63 -30.45 -5.05
CA ARG A 145 -3.58 -30.90 -5.98
C ARG A 145 -4.14 -31.22 -7.37
N LYS A 146 -5.20 -32.05 -7.44
CA LYS A 146 -5.87 -32.40 -8.70
C LYS A 146 -6.41 -31.17 -9.43
N ASN A 147 -7.00 -30.22 -8.71
CA ASN A 147 -7.51 -28.99 -9.33
C ASN A 147 -6.40 -28.15 -9.95
N ILE A 148 -5.33 -27.88 -9.21
CA ILE A 148 -4.18 -27.10 -9.70
C ILE A 148 -3.56 -27.77 -10.93
N LEU A 149 -3.33 -29.09 -10.89
CA LEU A 149 -2.78 -29.83 -12.03
C LEU A 149 -3.68 -29.75 -13.26
N ARG A 150 -5.01 -29.83 -13.07
CA ARG A 150 -6.00 -29.70 -14.16
C ARG A 150 -5.97 -28.31 -14.78
N GLU A 151 -5.92 -27.26 -13.96
CA GLU A 151 -5.88 -25.86 -14.41
C GLU A 151 -4.61 -25.59 -15.21
N ARG A 152 -3.45 -26.00 -14.68
CA ARG A 152 -2.16 -25.88 -15.40
C ARG A 152 -2.16 -26.64 -16.72
N ARG A 153 -2.78 -27.83 -16.76
CA ARG A 153 -2.93 -28.61 -18.01
C ARG A 153 -3.75 -27.84 -19.03
N ARG A 154 -4.91 -27.29 -18.65
CA ARG A 154 -5.77 -26.51 -19.54
C ARG A 154 -5.05 -25.32 -20.16
N VAL A 155 -4.28 -24.58 -19.36
CA VAL A 155 -3.48 -23.44 -19.83
C VAL A 155 -2.43 -23.90 -20.87
N ARG A 156 -1.72 -24.99 -20.58
CA ARG A 156 -0.74 -25.56 -21.49
C ARG A 156 -1.39 -26.08 -22.79
N ASP A 157 -2.50 -26.80 -22.67
CA ASP A 157 -3.22 -27.38 -23.81
C ASP A 157 -3.86 -26.29 -24.69
N ALA A 158 -4.14 -25.12 -24.14
CA ALA A 158 -4.54 -23.92 -24.87
C ALA A 158 -3.36 -23.20 -25.57
N GLY A 159 -2.14 -23.72 -25.51
CA GLY A 159 -0.97 -23.15 -26.17
C GLY A 159 -0.45 -21.86 -25.53
N ILE A 160 -0.89 -21.50 -24.32
CA ILE A 160 -0.47 -20.28 -23.62
C ILE A 160 0.97 -20.48 -23.13
N ARG A 161 1.84 -19.52 -23.46
CA ARG A 161 3.22 -19.47 -23.02
C ARG A 161 3.44 -18.32 -22.07
N PHE A 162 4.23 -18.53 -21.01
CA PHE A 162 4.64 -17.53 -20.06
C PHE A 162 6.11 -17.21 -20.25
N SER A 163 6.46 -15.94 -20.24
CA SER A 163 7.84 -15.47 -20.20
C SER A 163 8.00 -14.45 -19.08
N TRP A 164 9.06 -14.56 -18.32
CA TRP A 164 9.44 -13.58 -17.33
C TRP A 164 10.41 -12.58 -17.98
N ARG A 165 10.20 -11.30 -17.70
CA ARG A 165 11.11 -10.23 -18.11
C ARG A 165 11.36 -9.32 -16.92
N THR A 166 12.62 -9.04 -16.66
CA THR A 166 13.02 -8.01 -15.70
C THR A 166 12.79 -6.61 -16.29
N GLY A 167 12.86 -5.56 -15.45
CA GLY A 167 12.74 -4.19 -15.95
C GLY A 167 13.75 -3.80 -17.02
N HIS A 168 14.94 -4.43 -17.01
CA HIS A 168 15.98 -4.22 -18.02
C HIS A 168 15.70 -4.96 -19.36
N GLU A 169 14.90 -6.01 -19.33
CA GLU A 169 14.54 -6.82 -20.50
C GLU A 169 13.21 -6.37 -21.12
N ALA A 170 12.40 -5.64 -20.36
CA ALA A 170 11.12 -5.14 -20.81
C ALA A 170 11.30 -4.02 -21.85
N THR A 171 10.69 -4.19 -23.01
CA THR A 171 10.70 -3.20 -24.10
C THR A 171 9.59 -2.15 -23.92
N PRO A 172 9.69 -0.98 -24.60
CA PRO A 172 8.57 -0.02 -24.63
C PRO A 172 7.24 -0.63 -25.09
N THR A 173 7.29 -1.60 -26.00
CA THR A 173 6.08 -2.32 -26.47
C THR A 173 5.48 -3.19 -25.34
N ASP A 174 6.29 -3.83 -24.51
CA ASP A 174 5.82 -4.60 -23.35
C ASP A 174 5.11 -3.68 -22.36
N TRP A 175 5.67 -2.51 -22.08
CA TRP A 175 5.07 -1.51 -21.20
C TRP A 175 3.76 -0.96 -21.75
N GLN A 176 3.67 -0.68 -23.05
CA GLN A 176 2.42 -0.25 -23.69
C GLN A 176 1.36 -1.35 -23.62
N HIS A 177 1.75 -2.61 -23.81
CA HIS A 177 0.84 -3.74 -23.70
C HIS A 177 0.32 -3.91 -22.27
N PHE A 178 1.22 -3.87 -21.30
CA PHE A 178 0.85 -3.91 -19.87
C PHE A 178 -0.13 -2.79 -19.52
N TYR A 179 0.14 -1.57 -19.95
CA TYR A 179 -0.72 -0.41 -19.68
C TYR A 179 -2.12 -0.57 -20.26
N ARG A 180 -2.27 -1.19 -21.42
CA ARG A 180 -3.59 -1.48 -22.02
C ARG A 180 -4.39 -2.51 -21.24
N CYS A 181 -3.72 -3.44 -20.58
CA CYS A 181 -4.34 -4.49 -19.78
C CYS A 181 -4.69 -4.01 -18.35
N TYR A 182 -4.00 -2.98 -17.88
CA TYR A 182 -4.20 -2.39 -16.55
C TYR A 182 -5.38 -1.43 -16.55
#